data_170764a5db01e76d569335b454a6d4ef
#
_entry.id   170764a5db01e76d569335b454a6d4ef
#
_cell.length_a   1.000
_cell.length_b   1.000
_cell.length_c   1.000
_cell.angle_alpha   90.00
_cell.angle_beta   90.00
_cell.angle_gamma   90.00
#
_symmetry.space_group_name_H-M   'P 1'
#
loop_
_entity.id
_entity.type
_entity.pdbx_description
1 polymer ?
#
loop_
_entity_poly.entity_id
_entity_poly.type
_entity_poly.pdbx_seq_one_letter_code
_entity_poly.pdbx_strand_id
1 'polypeptide(L)'
;MALRQSVARPLGNAVRSASCSRAAVRSFAASALRAKEIASDSSEPPNLRYAPRDPAGKLQAAIVNPADKYKEKGEGLHKYGQYIMSCLPKYVQQFSVWKDELTIYIPPAGVIPVFTFLKNHTAAEFTQISDITAVDYPTKDQRFEVVYNMLSIRHNSRLRVKTYADEATPVPSLCDLYDGANWYEREVYDLFGVFFVGHPDLRRIMTDYGFDGHPLRKDFPMTGYTEIRYDEEKKRIVVEPLEMTQAFRNFRGGSTAWEPVGPGDNTTPDQFKLPTPKPEPPKEDEQKK
;
A
#
# COMPACT_ATOMS: atom_id res chain seq x y z
N MET A 1 -16.58 -18.70 78.60
CA MET A 1 -17.46 -19.90 78.58
C MET A 1 -17.92 -20.14 77.14
N ALA A 2 -17.72 -21.37 76.75
CA ALA A 2 -18.29 -22.08 75.58
C ALA A 2 -17.82 -21.70 74.18
N LEU A 3 -16.84 -22.45 73.72
CA LEU A 3 -16.48 -22.78 72.34
C LEU A 3 -17.67 -23.36 71.57
N ARG A 4 -17.88 -22.92 70.34
CA ARG A 4 -18.54 -23.72 69.31
C ARG A 4 -17.65 -23.84 68.10
N GLN A 5 -17.13 -25.03 67.91
CA GLN A 5 -16.50 -25.53 66.71
C GLN A 5 -17.55 -25.62 65.61
N SER A 6 -17.29 -25.06 64.44
CA SER A 6 -18.04 -25.37 63.23
C SER A 6 -17.16 -26.12 62.23
N VAL A 7 -17.58 -27.28 61.91
CA VAL A 7 -17.02 -28.30 61.06
C VAL A 7 -16.95 -27.77 59.58
N ALA A 8 -15.76 -27.77 59.02
CA ALA A 8 -15.52 -27.49 57.62
C ALA A 8 -15.93 -28.72 56.78
N ARG A 9 -16.79 -28.50 55.80
CA ARG A 9 -17.07 -29.46 54.72
C ARG A 9 -16.05 -29.27 53.60
N PRO A 10 -15.46 -30.31 53.03
CA PRO A 10 -14.58 -30.19 51.89
C PRO A 10 -15.44 -29.99 50.62
N LEU A 11 -15.20 -28.86 49.93
CA LEU A 11 -15.69 -28.64 48.56
C LEU A 11 -14.84 -29.51 47.63
N GLY A 12 -15.47 -30.49 47.04
CA GLY A 12 -14.89 -31.30 46.00
C GLY A 12 -14.64 -30.47 44.74
N ASN A 13 -13.41 -30.29 44.41
CA ASN A 13 -12.96 -29.73 43.13
C ASN A 13 -13.28 -30.73 42.01
N ALA A 14 -14.42 -30.55 41.37
CA ALA A 14 -14.65 -31.12 40.05
C ALA A 14 -13.86 -30.32 39.02
N VAL A 15 -12.62 -30.70 38.80
CA VAL A 15 -11.85 -30.27 37.62
C VAL A 15 -12.52 -30.88 36.41
N ARG A 16 -13.44 -30.14 35.79
CA ARG A 16 -13.84 -30.41 34.41
C ARG A 16 -12.66 -30.10 33.53
N SER A 17 -11.90 -31.12 33.17
CA SER A 17 -10.97 -31.08 32.07
C SER A 17 -11.75 -30.69 30.81
N ALA A 18 -11.62 -29.45 30.38
CA ALA A 18 -12.07 -29.05 29.07
C ALA A 18 -11.25 -29.92 28.09
N SER A 19 -11.90 -30.92 27.52
CA SER A 19 -11.40 -31.62 26.36
C SER A 19 -11.31 -30.62 25.22
N CYS A 20 -10.14 -29.97 25.12
CA CYS A 20 -9.78 -29.20 23.95
C CYS A 20 -9.89 -30.17 22.78
N SER A 21 -10.87 -29.92 21.94
CA SER A 21 -11.32 -30.87 20.96
C SER A 21 -10.19 -31.28 20.01
N ARG A 22 -9.81 -32.54 20.08
CA ARG A 22 -8.93 -33.17 19.06
C ARG A 22 -9.44 -32.99 17.62
N ALA A 23 -10.64 -32.48 17.43
CA ALA A 23 -11.22 -32.14 16.14
C ALA A 23 -10.51 -30.98 15.44
N ALA A 24 -10.08 -29.93 16.18
CA ALA A 24 -9.36 -28.81 15.57
C ALA A 24 -7.96 -29.20 15.08
N VAL A 25 -7.25 -30.06 15.84
CA VAL A 25 -5.93 -30.57 15.44
C VAL A 25 -6.04 -31.52 14.25
N ARG A 26 -7.15 -32.30 14.18
CA ARG A 26 -7.41 -33.18 13.02
C ARG A 26 -7.72 -32.39 11.75
N SER A 27 -8.36 -31.23 11.83
CA SER A 27 -8.64 -30.42 10.64
C SER A 27 -7.37 -29.81 10.05
N PHE A 28 -6.42 -29.38 10.90
CA PHE A 28 -5.12 -28.89 10.41
C PHE A 28 -4.24 -30.02 9.85
N ALA A 29 -4.24 -31.19 10.46
CA ALA A 29 -3.53 -32.35 9.95
C ALA A 29 -4.15 -32.87 8.64
N ALA A 30 -5.48 -32.85 8.53
CA ALA A 30 -6.18 -33.24 7.30
C ALA A 30 -5.94 -32.26 6.14
N SER A 31 -5.84 -30.95 6.41
CA SER A 31 -5.51 -29.97 5.39
C SER A 31 -4.06 -30.08 4.93
N ALA A 32 -3.12 -30.35 5.85
CA ALA A 32 -1.72 -30.60 5.51
C ALA A 32 -1.50 -31.90 4.75
N LEU A 33 -2.25 -32.96 5.10
CA LEU A 33 -2.25 -34.23 4.37
C LEU A 33 -2.86 -34.08 2.97
N ARG A 34 -3.95 -33.31 2.85
CA ARG A 34 -4.59 -33.04 1.57
C ARG A 34 -3.70 -32.19 0.64
N ALA A 35 -2.96 -31.24 1.22
CA ALA A 35 -1.94 -30.48 0.47
C ALA A 35 -0.78 -31.38 0.02
N LYS A 36 -0.43 -32.39 0.84
CA LYS A 36 0.59 -33.37 0.49
C LYS A 36 0.11 -34.37 -0.57
N GLU A 37 -1.16 -34.78 -0.51
CA GLU A 37 -1.78 -35.65 -1.53
C GLU A 37 -1.96 -34.91 -2.86
N ILE A 38 -2.33 -33.64 -2.86
CA ILE A 38 -2.41 -32.80 -4.07
C ILE A 38 -1.01 -32.59 -4.67
N ALA A 39 0.03 -32.47 -3.82
CA ALA A 39 1.40 -32.33 -4.26
C ALA A 39 2.03 -33.64 -4.77
N SER A 40 1.48 -34.79 -4.38
CA SER A 40 2.00 -36.12 -4.80
C SER A 40 1.30 -36.67 -6.04
N ASP A 41 0.11 -36.19 -6.39
CA ASP A 41 -0.68 -36.74 -7.50
C ASP A 41 -0.53 -35.94 -8.82
N SER A 42 0.09 -34.77 -8.79
CA SER A 42 0.49 -34.08 -10.01
C SER A 42 1.96 -34.42 -10.35
N SER A 43 2.14 -35.43 -11.13
CA SER A 43 3.47 -35.76 -11.71
C SER A 43 4.00 -34.64 -12.63
N GLU A 44 3.22 -33.62 -12.86
CA GLU A 44 3.61 -32.45 -13.65
C GLU A 44 3.50 -31.19 -12.78
N PRO A 45 4.60 -30.42 -12.62
CA PRO A 45 4.54 -29.13 -11.95
C PRO A 45 3.60 -28.16 -12.71
N PRO A 46 2.83 -27.32 -12.00
CA PRO A 46 1.98 -26.34 -12.65
C PRO A 46 2.83 -25.43 -13.57
N ASN A 47 2.36 -25.19 -14.79
CA ASN A 47 3.01 -24.38 -15.82
C ASN A 47 4.08 -25.04 -16.69
N LEU A 48 4.17 -26.37 -16.73
CA LEU A 48 5.04 -27.08 -17.69
C LEU A 48 4.80 -26.70 -19.17
N ARG A 49 3.65 -26.13 -19.50
CA ARG A 49 3.34 -25.66 -20.85
C ARG A 49 4.30 -24.58 -21.34
N TYR A 50 4.90 -23.84 -20.41
CA TYR A 50 5.79 -22.70 -20.67
C TYR A 50 7.24 -22.96 -20.26
N ALA A 51 7.52 -24.13 -19.70
CA ALA A 51 8.88 -24.51 -19.41
C ALA A 51 9.66 -24.66 -20.72
N PRO A 52 10.83 -24.05 -20.86
CA PRO A 52 11.69 -24.30 -22.03
C PRO A 52 12.01 -25.79 -22.10
N ARG A 53 11.73 -26.39 -23.26
CA ARG A 53 12.02 -27.77 -23.49
C ARG A 53 13.55 -27.94 -23.54
N ASP A 54 14.12 -28.53 -22.52
CA ASP A 54 15.51 -28.94 -22.55
C ASP A 54 15.62 -30.33 -23.18
N PRO A 55 16.12 -30.45 -24.42
CA PRO A 55 16.27 -31.74 -25.08
C PRO A 55 17.28 -32.68 -24.37
N ALA A 56 18.11 -32.12 -23.47
CA ALA A 56 19.09 -32.87 -22.70
C ALA A 56 18.61 -33.25 -21.29
N GLY A 57 17.40 -32.84 -20.87
CA GLY A 57 16.84 -33.15 -19.55
C GLY A 57 17.63 -32.56 -18.37
N LYS A 58 18.43 -31.53 -18.62
CA LYS A 58 19.31 -30.93 -17.60
C LYS A 58 18.68 -29.80 -16.81
N LEU A 59 17.54 -29.27 -17.25
CA LEU A 59 16.81 -28.22 -16.52
C LEU A 59 16.09 -28.85 -15.33
N GLN A 60 16.64 -28.63 -14.14
CA GLN A 60 16.12 -29.18 -12.88
C GLN A 60 15.16 -28.23 -12.16
N ALA A 61 15.06 -26.95 -12.57
CA ALA A 61 14.22 -25.96 -11.94
C ALA A 61 12.88 -25.83 -12.67
N ALA A 62 11.79 -26.09 -11.99
CA ALA A 62 10.46 -25.73 -12.47
C ALA A 62 10.31 -24.21 -12.54
N ILE A 63 9.80 -23.69 -13.66
CA ILE A 63 9.40 -22.28 -13.76
C ILE A 63 8.10 -22.14 -12.97
N VAL A 64 8.21 -21.53 -11.79
CA VAL A 64 7.06 -21.22 -10.94
C VAL A 64 6.41 -19.93 -11.43
N ASN A 65 5.10 -19.95 -11.64
CA ASN A 65 4.36 -18.74 -11.94
C ASN A 65 4.50 -17.77 -10.74
N PRO A 66 4.92 -16.51 -10.97
CA PRO A 66 5.01 -15.52 -9.89
C PRO A 66 3.72 -15.35 -9.08
N ALA A 67 2.56 -15.53 -9.69
CA ALA A 67 1.27 -15.52 -8.99
C ALA A 67 1.17 -16.62 -7.92
N ASP A 68 1.66 -17.83 -8.21
CA ASP A 68 1.62 -18.94 -7.26
C ASP A 68 2.58 -18.71 -6.09
N LYS A 69 3.71 -18.05 -6.35
CA LYS A 69 4.71 -17.69 -5.33
C LYS A 69 4.14 -16.84 -4.20
N TYR A 70 3.21 -15.94 -4.53
CA TYR A 70 2.65 -14.98 -3.58
C TYR A 70 1.29 -15.38 -3.02
N LYS A 71 0.76 -16.54 -3.40
CA LYS A 71 -0.60 -16.96 -3.04
C LYS A 71 -0.84 -16.99 -1.53
N GLU A 72 -0.01 -17.67 -0.77
CA GLU A 72 -0.16 -17.78 0.69
C GLU A 72 -0.05 -16.43 1.38
N LYS A 73 0.93 -15.61 0.99
CA LYS A 73 1.10 -14.26 1.52
C LYS A 73 -0.07 -13.38 1.14
N GLY A 74 -0.54 -13.44 -0.11
CA GLY A 74 -1.69 -12.69 -0.59
C GLY A 74 -2.97 -13.01 0.17
N GLU A 75 -3.25 -14.28 0.45
CA GLU A 75 -4.41 -14.68 1.27
C GLU A 75 -4.31 -14.13 2.70
N GLY A 76 -3.12 -14.16 3.30
CA GLY A 76 -2.86 -13.56 4.61
C GLY A 76 -3.10 -12.05 4.63
N LEU A 77 -2.54 -11.35 3.63
CA LEU A 77 -2.71 -9.91 3.48
C LEU A 77 -4.17 -9.51 3.18
N HIS A 78 -4.89 -10.31 2.41
CA HIS A 78 -6.29 -10.07 2.15
C HIS A 78 -7.14 -10.17 3.43
N LYS A 79 -6.91 -11.18 4.28
CA LYS A 79 -7.57 -11.30 5.60
C LYS A 79 -7.23 -10.12 6.50
N TYR A 80 -5.98 -9.68 6.47
CA TYR A 80 -5.54 -8.51 7.24
C TYR A 80 -6.16 -7.21 6.72
N GLY A 81 -6.28 -7.03 5.41
CA GLY A 81 -7.00 -5.91 4.80
C GLY A 81 -8.47 -5.86 5.20
N GLN A 82 -9.16 -7.00 5.19
CA GLN A 82 -10.54 -7.12 5.68
C GLN A 82 -10.65 -6.76 7.17
N TYR A 83 -9.69 -7.19 7.98
CA TYR A 83 -9.61 -6.83 9.39
C TYR A 83 -9.48 -5.32 9.60
N ILE A 84 -8.53 -4.65 8.90
CA ILE A 84 -8.37 -3.20 8.98
C ILE A 84 -9.64 -2.48 8.54
N MET A 85 -10.26 -2.93 7.45
CA MET A 85 -11.52 -2.35 6.96
C MET A 85 -12.66 -2.51 7.98
N SER A 86 -12.73 -3.63 8.71
CA SER A 86 -13.72 -3.83 9.77
C SER A 86 -13.47 -2.95 11.00
N CYS A 87 -12.19 -2.66 11.32
CA CYS A 87 -11.82 -1.77 12.41
C CYS A 87 -12.09 -0.29 12.09
N LEU A 88 -11.88 0.11 10.84
CA LEU A 88 -11.94 1.50 10.39
C LEU A 88 -12.91 1.71 9.21
N PRO A 89 -14.17 1.29 9.31
CA PRO A 89 -15.11 1.31 8.19
C PRO A 89 -15.45 2.73 7.70
N LYS A 90 -15.27 3.72 8.55
CA LYS A 90 -15.52 5.13 8.21
C LYS A 90 -14.45 5.72 7.30
N TYR A 91 -13.21 5.27 7.45
CA TYR A 91 -12.05 5.90 6.80
C TYR A 91 -11.47 5.08 5.67
N VAL A 92 -11.50 3.76 5.77
CA VAL A 92 -10.99 2.88 4.72
C VAL A 92 -12.06 2.70 3.64
N GLN A 93 -11.79 3.23 2.46
CA GLN A 93 -12.70 3.14 1.31
C GLN A 93 -12.53 1.83 0.54
N GLN A 94 -11.30 1.41 0.39
CA GLN A 94 -10.90 0.26 -0.41
C GLN A 94 -9.56 -0.26 0.08
N PHE A 95 -9.30 -1.55 -0.13
CA PHE A 95 -7.94 -2.07 -0.10
C PHE A 95 -7.66 -2.92 -1.35
N SER A 96 -6.39 -3.05 -1.68
CA SER A 96 -5.93 -3.92 -2.75
C SER A 96 -4.70 -4.69 -2.31
N VAL A 97 -4.58 -5.92 -2.78
CA VAL A 97 -3.41 -6.76 -2.56
C VAL A 97 -2.72 -7.01 -3.89
N TRP A 98 -1.44 -6.74 -3.93
CA TRP A 98 -0.61 -6.98 -5.11
C TRP A 98 0.67 -7.72 -4.69
N LYS A 99 0.80 -8.95 -5.15
CA LYS A 99 1.91 -9.83 -4.75
C LYS A 99 1.98 -9.97 -3.22
N ASP A 100 2.97 -9.38 -2.58
CA ASP A 100 3.20 -9.38 -1.14
C ASP A 100 2.98 -8.01 -0.48
N GLU A 101 2.31 -7.09 -1.17
CA GLU A 101 2.02 -5.75 -0.66
C GLU A 101 0.52 -5.52 -0.50
N LEU A 102 0.15 -4.99 0.66
CA LEU A 102 -1.20 -4.50 0.95
C LEU A 102 -1.24 -2.99 0.76
N THR A 103 -2.20 -2.51 -0.01
CA THR A 103 -2.47 -1.09 -0.20
C THR A 103 -3.85 -0.74 0.31
N ILE A 104 -3.96 0.33 1.09
CA ILE A 104 -5.21 0.85 1.66
C ILE A 104 -5.49 2.23 1.06
N TYR A 105 -6.73 2.48 0.69
CA TYR A 105 -7.18 3.76 0.13
C TYR A 105 -8.05 4.48 1.14
N ILE A 106 -7.67 5.70 1.49
CA ILE A 106 -8.34 6.53 2.49
C ILE A 106 -8.62 7.94 1.96
N PRO A 107 -9.68 8.62 2.45
CA PRO A 107 -9.87 10.04 2.17
C PRO A 107 -8.88 10.91 2.97
N PRO A 108 -8.60 12.14 2.55
CA PRO A 108 -7.69 13.05 3.27
C PRO A 108 -8.07 13.27 4.74
N ALA A 109 -9.36 13.38 5.04
CA ALA A 109 -9.85 13.51 6.41
C ALA A 109 -9.57 12.28 7.31
N GLY A 110 -9.29 11.13 6.71
CA GLY A 110 -8.96 9.89 7.40
C GLY A 110 -7.48 9.73 7.74
N VAL A 111 -6.61 10.61 7.28
CA VAL A 111 -5.14 10.44 7.43
C VAL A 111 -4.75 10.33 8.91
N ILE A 112 -5.03 11.33 9.73
CA ILE A 112 -4.63 11.31 11.15
C ILE A 112 -5.21 10.12 11.92
N PRO A 113 -6.54 9.84 11.88
CA PRO A 113 -7.10 8.73 12.66
C PRO A 113 -6.59 7.35 12.18
N VAL A 114 -6.39 7.15 10.88
CA VAL A 114 -5.88 5.88 10.35
C VAL A 114 -4.43 5.67 10.77
N PHE A 115 -3.57 6.68 10.63
CA PHE A 115 -2.17 6.56 11.04
C PHE A 115 -1.98 6.45 12.54
N THR A 116 -2.84 7.09 13.34
CA THR A 116 -2.86 6.90 14.80
C THR A 116 -3.22 5.45 15.17
N PHE A 117 -4.21 4.87 14.48
CA PHE A 117 -4.55 3.46 14.65
C PHE A 117 -3.39 2.55 14.21
N LEU A 118 -2.83 2.75 13.03
CA LEU A 118 -1.74 1.93 12.51
C LEU A 118 -0.49 1.97 13.38
N LYS A 119 -0.19 3.11 14.00
CA LYS A 119 0.95 3.25 14.90
C LYS A 119 0.75 2.53 16.23
N ASN A 120 -0.43 2.68 16.84
CA ASN A 120 -0.66 2.30 18.23
C ASN A 120 -1.34 0.95 18.42
N HIS A 121 -1.99 0.43 17.38
CA HIS A 121 -2.71 -0.83 17.47
C HIS A 121 -1.76 -2.02 17.50
N THR A 122 -1.95 -2.93 18.45
CA THR A 122 -1.04 -4.08 18.70
C THR A 122 -0.90 -5.04 17.54
N ALA A 123 -1.94 -5.18 16.69
CA ALA A 123 -1.89 -6.02 15.50
C ALA A 123 -1.37 -5.29 14.25
N ALA A 124 -1.00 -4.02 14.38
CA ALA A 124 -0.49 -3.20 13.28
C ALA A 124 0.95 -2.77 13.57
N GLU A 125 1.15 -1.94 14.60
CA GLU A 125 2.45 -1.43 15.07
C GLU A 125 3.36 -0.95 13.92
N PHE A 126 2.80 -0.17 12.99
CA PHE A 126 3.58 0.48 11.94
C PHE A 126 4.26 1.71 12.53
N THR A 127 5.43 1.50 13.10
CA THR A 127 6.18 2.52 13.85
C THR A 127 7.07 3.38 12.98
N GLN A 128 7.33 2.97 11.73
CA GLN A 128 8.21 3.67 10.83
C GLN A 128 7.52 4.01 9.51
N ILE A 129 7.69 5.24 9.06
CA ILE A 129 7.46 5.64 7.66
C ILE A 129 8.76 5.38 6.91
N SER A 130 8.68 4.56 5.87
CA SER A 130 9.81 4.31 4.98
C SER A 130 9.95 5.41 3.96
N ASP A 131 8.82 5.93 3.45
CA ASP A 131 8.78 6.92 2.41
C ASP A 131 7.39 7.56 2.30
N ILE A 132 7.32 8.82 1.87
CA ILE A 132 6.10 9.51 1.45
C ILE A 132 6.38 10.10 0.07
N THR A 133 5.57 9.75 -0.90
CA THR A 133 5.68 10.27 -2.26
C THR A 133 4.31 10.60 -2.83
N ALA A 134 4.27 11.17 -4.01
CA ALA A 134 3.03 11.42 -4.72
C ALA A 134 3.10 10.96 -6.17
N VAL A 135 1.94 10.73 -6.76
CA VAL A 135 1.79 10.41 -8.17
C VAL A 135 0.80 11.39 -8.78
N ASP A 136 1.17 11.96 -9.91
CA ASP A 136 0.33 12.91 -10.66
C ASP A 136 -0.50 12.16 -11.71
N TYR A 137 -1.82 12.32 -11.66
CA TYR A 137 -2.80 11.80 -12.63
C TYR A 137 -3.62 12.95 -13.22
N PRO A 138 -3.13 13.62 -14.27
CA PRO A 138 -3.78 14.82 -14.81
C PRO A 138 -5.23 14.62 -15.29
N THR A 139 -5.62 13.37 -15.52
CA THR A 139 -6.98 13.02 -16.00
C THR A 139 -8.00 12.83 -14.88
N LYS A 140 -7.58 12.83 -13.62
CA LYS A 140 -8.47 12.68 -12.46
C LYS A 140 -8.81 14.04 -11.88
N ASP A 141 -10.03 14.19 -11.35
CA ASP A 141 -10.45 15.40 -10.62
C ASP A 141 -9.55 15.65 -9.40
N GLN A 142 -9.28 14.59 -8.63
CA GLN A 142 -8.26 14.56 -7.58
C GLN A 142 -6.93 14.18 -8.22
N ARG A 143 -6.20 15.19 -8.67
CA ARG A 143 -5.02 15.01 -9.52
C ARG A 143 -3.89 14.22 -8.85
N PHE A 144 -3.63 14.49 -7.57
CA PHE A 144 -2.51 13.90 -6.86
C PHE A 144 -2.94 12.72 -6.00
N GLU A 145 -2.20 11.63 -6.08
CA GLU A 145 -2.31 10.49 -5.18
C GLU A 145 -1.08 10.49 -4.27
N VAL A 146 -1.29 10.80 -2.98
CA VAL A 146 -0.21 10.78 -1.99
C VAL A 146 -0.09 9.37 -1.43
N VAL A 147 1.11 8.83 -1.46
CA VAL A 147 1.44 7.45 -1.13
C VAL A 147 2.36 7.42 0.08
N TYR A 148 1.93 6.73 1.13
CA TYR A 148 2.70 6.52 2.34
C TYR A 148 3.13 5.06 2.42
N ASN A 149 4.42 4.81 2.46
CA ASN A 149 4.98 3.48 2.64
C ASN A 149 5.37 3.28 4.09
N MET A 150 4.71 2.33 4.75
CA MET A 150 4.85 2.07 6.17
C MET A 150 5.59 0.76 6.43
N LEU A 151 6.34 0.71 7.52
CA LEU A 151 7.04 -0.48 7.98
C LEU A 151 6.69 -0.80 9.43
N SER A 152 6.29 -2.04 9.67
CA SER A 152 6.20 -2.62 11.01
C SER A 152 7.41 -3.52 11.23
N ILE A 153 8.29 -3.11 12.14
CA ILE A 153 9.50 -3.87 12.48
C ILE A 153 9.11 -5.13 13.25
N ARG A 154 8.18 -5.00 14.19
CA ARG A 154 7.74 -6.12 15.02
C ARG A 154 7.10 -7.24 14.24
N HIS A 155 6.20 -6.91 13.32
CA HIS A 155 5.49 -7.87 12.50
C HIS A 155 6.20 -8.20 11.18
N ASN A 156 7.36 -7.57 10.91
CA ASN A 156 8.10 -7.71 9.64
C ASN A 156 7.19 -7.59 8.42
N SER A 157 6.37 -6.56 8.42
CA SER A 157 5.36 -6.33 7.38
C SER A 157 5.42 -4.90 6.84
N ARG A 158 5.03 -4.77 5.59
CA ARG A 158 4.91 -3.48 4.90
C ARG A 158 3.46 -3.21 4.55
N LEU A 159 3.12 -1.94 4.59
CA LEU A 159 1.79 -1.45 4.26
C LEU A 159 1.94 -0.18 3.44
N ARG A 160 1.15 -0.07 2.38
CA ARG A 160 1.03 1.16 1.62
C ARG A 160 -0.33 1.79 1.89
N VAL A 161 -0.33 3.06 2.24
CA VAL A 161 -1.56 3.85 2.40
C VAL A 161 -1.58 4.92 1.34
N LYS A 162 -2.69 5.07 0.66
CA LYS A 162 -2.87 6.03 -0.40
C LYS A 162 -4.03 6.97 -0.08
N THR A 163 -3.80 8.25 -0.26
CA THR A 163 -4.82 9.28 -0.21
C THR A 163 -4.75 10.14 -1.46
N TYR A 164 -5.78 10.90 -1.70
CA TYR A 164 -5.88 11.76 -2.88
C TYR A 164 -5.94 13.23 -2.47
N ALA A 165 -5.42 14.07 -3.33
CA ALA A 165 -5.44 15.52 -3.18
C ALA A 165 -5.59 16.19 -4.55
N ASP A 166 -6.07 17.41 -4.55
CA ASP A 166 -5.97 18.32 -5.68
C ASP A 166 -4.99 19.46 -5.37
N GLU A 167 -4.92 20.44 -6.24
CA GLU A 167 -4.03 21.60 -6.05
C GLU A 167 -4.49 22.52 -4.91
N ALA A 168 -5.77 22.51 -4.57
CA ALA A 168 -6.39 23.40 -3.58
C ALA A 168 -6.66 22.71 -2.24
N THR A 169 -6.96 21.40 -2.27
CA THR A 169 -7.32 20.64 -1.07
C THR A 169 -6.09 20.16 -0.32
N PRO A 170 -5.84 20.66 0.88
CA PRO A 170 -4.68 20.27 1.66
C PRO A 170 -4.85 18.90 2.27
N VAL A 171 -3.72 18.22 2.51
CA VAL A 171 -3.63 16.95 3.24
C VAL A 171 -3.15 17.21 4.67
N PRO A 172 -3.72 16.58 5.71
CA PRO A 172 -3.20 16.69 7.07
C PRO A 172 -1.77 16.13 7.17
N SER A 173 -0.89 16.88 7.86
CA SER A 173 0.49 16.46 8.11
C SER A 173 0.56 15.33 9.13
N LEU A 174 1.53 14.46 8.96
CA LEU A 174 1.85 13.36 9.88
C LEU A 174 3.04 13.66 10.80
N CYS A 175 3.59 14.88 10.78
CA CYS A 175 4.79 15.23 11.55
C CYS A 175 4.62 15.00 13.06
N ASP A 176 3.42 15.22 13.60
CA ASP A 176 3.13 14.99 15.03
C ASP A 176 3.13 13.50 15.42
N LEU A 177 2.87 12.63 14.44
CA LEU A 177 2.88 11.18 14.66
C LEU A 177 4.23 10.56 14.32
N TYR A 178 4.89 11.04 13.28
CA TYR A 178 6.13 10.48 12.75
C TYR A 178 7.11 11.59 12.41
N ASP A 179 8.17 11.74 13.15
CA ASP A 179 9.19 12.76 12.93
C ASP A 179 9.82 12.69 11.52
N GLY A 180 9.96 11.47 10.97
CA GLY A 180 10.47 11.26 9.63
C GLY A 180 9.60 11.83 8.52
N ALA A 181 8.31 12.07 8.76
CA ALA A 181 7.40 12.64 7.78
C ALA A 181 7.78 14.07 7.37
N ASN A 182 8.44 14.83 8.24
CA ASN A 182 8.78 16.23 8.00
C ASN A 182 9.48 16.45 6.66
N TRP A 183 10.53 15.71 6.37
CA TRP A 183 11.31 15.89 5.15
C TRP A 183 10.59 15.37 3.91
N TYR A 184 9.93 14.24 4.00
CA TYR A 184 9.16 13.66 2.90
C TYR A 184 7.96 14.52 2.49
N GLU A 185 7.25 15.10 3.46
CA GLU A 185 6.14 16.02 3.16
C GLU A 185 6.64 17.30 2.46
N ARG A 186 7.79 17.82 2.86
CA ARG A 186 8.45 18.93 2.17
C ARG A 186 8.84 18.56 0.74
N GLU A 187 9.36 17.35 0.52
CA GLU A 187 9.68 16.85 -0.82
C GLU A 187 8.43 16.77 -1.71
N VAL A 188 7.34 16.21 -1.21
CA VAL A 188 6.07 16.13 -1.94
C VAL A 188 5.52 17.53 -2.23
N TYR A 189 5.60 18.44 -1.27
CA TYR A 189 5.23 19.84 -1.48
C TYR A 189 6.07 20.51 -2.56
N ASP A 190 7.38 20.34 -2.53
CA ASP A 190 8.30 20.97 -3.47
C ASP A 190 8.13 20.44 -4.90
N LEU A 191 8.05 19.11 -5.05
CA LEU A 191 8.06 18.46 -6.35
C LEU A 191 6.67 18.34 -7.02
N PHE A 192 5.60 18.27 -6.25
CA PHE A 192 4.22 18.14 -6.76
C PHE A 192 3.33 19.34 -6.46
N GLY A 193 3.64 20.10 -5.41
CA GLY A 193 2.82 21.23 -4.98
C GLY A 193 1.62 20.84 -4.10
N VAL A 194 1.64 19.69 -3.44
CA VAL A 194 0.62 19.28 -2.48
C VAL A 194 0.85 20.02 -1.16
N PHE A 195 -0.19 20.65 -0.63
CA PHE A 195 -0.10 21.41 0.62
C PHE A 195 -0.43 20.54 1.83
N PHE A 196 0.39 20.61 2.88
CA PHE A 196 0.20 19.86 4.13
C PHE A 196 -0.17 20.80 5.27
N VAL A 197 -1.37 20.60 5.84
CA VAL A 197 -1.87 21.38 7.00
C VAL A 197 -1.30 20.83 8.30
N GLY A 198 -0.81 21.73 9.15
CA GLY A 198 -0.22 21.35 10.43
C GLY A 198 1.26 21.00 10.35
N HIS A 199 1.89 21.12 9.19
CA HIS A 199 3.34 20.94 9.07
C HIS A 199 4.08 22.10 9.77
N PRO A 200 5.10 21.81 10.60
CA PRO A 200 5.78 22.83 11.39
C PRO A 200 6.56 23.84 10.53
N ASP A 201 7.17 23.43 9.43
CA ASP A 201 7.95 24.28 8.54
C ASP A 201 7.90 23.75 7.10
N LEU A 202 6.80 24.04 6.40
CA LEU A 202 6.60 23.62 5.02
C LEU A 202 7.31 24.56 4.05
N ARG A 203 8.47 24.17 3.58
CA ARG A 203 9.32 24.91 2.65
C ARG A 203 9.99 23.98 1.66
N ARG A 204 10.50 24.53 0.56
CA ARG A 204 11.24 23.76 -0.46
C ARG A 204 12.48 23.11 0.11
N ILE A 205 12.83 21.94 -0.43
CA ILE A 205 13.97 21.14 0.00
C ILE A 205 14.86 20.69 -1.17
N MET A 206 14.25 20.32 -2.31
CA MET A 206 14.94 19.71 -3.44
C MET A 206 15.29 20.71 -4.55
N THR A 207 14.39 21.66 -4.81
CA THR A 207 14.58 22.66 -5.87
C THR A 207 15.41 23.83 -5.38
N ASP A 208 16.08 24.51 -6.33
CA ASP A 208 16.92 25.66 -6.04
C ASP A 208 16.10 26.88 -5.57
N TYR A 209 16.76 27.83 -4.95
CA TYR A 209 16.15 29.09 -4.53
C TYR A 209 15.60 29.85 -5.76
N GLY A 210 14.35 30.31 -5.64
CA GLY A 210 13.69 31.00 -6.74
C GLY A 210 13.25 30.12 -7.90
N PHE A 211 13.30 28.79 -7.74
CA PHE A 211 12.78 27.85 -8.73
C PHE A 211 11.26 28.02 -8.87
N ASP A 212 10.77 28.13 -10.09
CA ASP A 212 9.35 28.28 -10.39
C ASP A 212 8.76 26.98 -10.93
N GLY A 213 7.64 26.56 -10.33
CA GLY A 213 6.93 25.34 -10.69
C GLY A 213 7.29 24.11 -9.84
N HIS A 214 6.73 22.97 -10.25
CA HIS A 214 6.86 21.68 -9.57
C HIS A 214 7.30 20.61 -10.56
N PRO A 215 8.57 20.15 -10.47
CA PRO A 215 9.21 19.37 -11.54
C PRO A 215 8.61 17.98 -11.80
N LEU A 216 7.97 17.35 -10.82
CA LEU A 216 7.39 16.02 -10.99
C LEU A 216 5.94 16.01 -11.46
N ARG A 217 5.33 17.16 -11.67
CA ARG A 217 4.07 17.24 -12.37
C ARG A 217 4.23 16.81 -13.82
N LYS A 218 3.26 16.08 -14.36
CA LYS A 218 3.31 15.52 -15.71
C LYS A 218 3.29 16.59 -16.82
N ASP A 219 2.75 17.76 -16.54
CA ASP A 219 2.70 18.91 -17.43
C ASP A 219 3.99 19.76 -17.41
N PHE A 220 4.87 19.56 -16.43
CA PHE A 220 6.16 20.21 -16.38
C PHE A 220 7.11 19.61 -17.42
N PRO A 221 7.78 20.41 -18.25
CA PRO A 221 8.68 19.90 -19.28
C PRO A 221 9.91 19.21 -18.64
N MET A 222 10.37 18.14 -19.27
CA MET A 222 11.46 17.31 -18.77
C MET A 222 12.77 18.09 -18.58
N THR A 223 13.01 19.04 -19.45
CA THR A 223 14.22 19.90 -19.45
C THR A 223 14.07 21.17 -18.63
N GLY A 224 12.84 21.46 -18.13
CA GLY A 224 12.54 22.72 -17.45
C GLY A 224 12.46 23.91 -18.40
N TYR A 225 12.55 25.12 -17.86
CA TYR A 225 12.45 26.38 -18.59
C TYR A 225 13.74 27.21 -18.56
N THR A 226 14.63 26.91 -17.66
CA THR A 226 15.85 27.66 -17.41
C THR A 226 17.05 26.74 -17.35
N GLU A 227 18.24 27.30 -17.69
CA GLU A 227 19.51 26.63 -17.54
C GLU A 227 20.49 27.50 -16.72
N ILE A 228 21.48 26.85 -16.15
CA ILE A 228 22.46 27.46 -15.29
C ILE A 228 23.82 27.38 -15.99
N ARG A 229 24.50 28.54 -16.13
CA ARG A 229 25.79 28.65 -16.74
C ARG A 229 26.72 29.50 -15.87
N TYR A 230 28.00 29.16 -15.84
CA TYR A 230 29.01 30.01 -15.26
C TYR A 230 29.47 31.09 -16.28
N ASP A 231 29.33 32.34 -15.88
CA ASP A 231 29.75 33.49 -16.69
C ASP A 231 31.16 33.91 -16.26
N GLU A 232 32.14 33.78 -17.18
CA GLU A 232 33.53 34.13 -16.93
C GLU A 232 33.77 35.66 -16.78
N GLU A 233 32.98 36.47 -17.43
CA GLU A 233 33.12 37.93 -17.32
C GLU A 233 32.60 38.41 -15.97
N LYS A 234 31.43 37.94 -15.58
CA LYS A 234 30.78 38.30 -14.31
C LYS A 234 31.32 37.52 -13.13
N LYS A 235 32.15 36.49 -13.36
CA LYS A 235 32.69 35.58 -12.33
C LYS A 235 31.61 34.99 -11.40
N ARG A 236 30.45 34.66 -11.94
CA ARG A 236 29.32 34.11 -11.19
C ARG A 236 28.49 33.16 -12.03
N ILE A 237 27.63 32.37 -11.34
CA ILE A 237 26.62 31.55 -11.97
C ILE A 237 25.47 32.47 -12.43
N VAL A 238 25.00 32.26 -13.65
CA VAL A 238 23.89 33.00 -14.27
C VAL A 238 22.81 32.02 -14.65
N VAL A 239 21.57 32.40 -14.37
CA VAL A 239 20.35 31.65 -14.78
C VAL A 239 19.84 32.31 -16.06
N GLU A 240 19.70 31.53 -17.11
CA GLU A 240 19.30 31.96 -18.44
C GLU A 240 18.07 31.13 -18.91
N PRO A 241 17.25 31.66 -19.84
CA PRO A 241 16.25 30.83 -20.52
C PRO A 241 16.88 29.64 -21.21
N LEU A 242 16.19 28.50 -21.22
CA LEU A 242 16.68 27.28 -21.82
C LEU A 242 16.84 27.41 -23.34
N GLU A 243 18.04 27.11 -23.84
CA GLU A 243 18.33 26.99 -25.26
C GLU A 243 18.77 25.56 -25.59
N MET A 244 17.89 24.79 -26.21
CA MET A 244 18.19 23.40 -26.57
C MET A 244 18.79 23.31 -27.95
N THR A 245 20.04 22.82 -28.04
CA THR A 245 20.71 22.53 -29.31
C THR A 245 20.11 21.37 -30.08
N GLN A 246 19.50 20.41 -29.34
CA GLN A 246 18.77 19.28 -29.92
C GLN A 246 17.41 19.17 -29.25
N ALA A 247 16.35 19.04 -30.04
CA ALA A 247 15.00 18.81 -29.53
C ALA A 247 14.94 17.50 -28.74
N PHE A 248 14.18 17.53 -27.64
CA PHE A 248 13.94 16.33 -26.85
C PHE A 248 13.26 15.25 -27.68
N ARG A 249 13.86 14.05 -27.71
CA ARG A 249 13.31 12.90 -28.44
C ARG A 249 12.41 12.09 -27.53
N ASN A 250 11.15 11.91 -27.98
CA ASN A 250 10.16 11.14 -27.24
C ASN A 250 10.11 9.70 -27.79
N PHE A 251 10.34 8.72 -26.92
CA PHE A 251 10.30 7.30 -27.24
C PHE A 251 8.99 6.62 -26.77
N ARG A 252 7.94 7.38 -26.52
CA ARG A 252 6.63 6.82 -26.16
C ARG A 252 6.07 6.00 -27.32
N GLY A 253 5.56 4.80 -27.02
CA GLY A 253 4.98 3.88 -28.00
C GLY A 253 6.00 2.96 -28.67
N GLY A 254 7.26 3.00 -28.30
CA GLY A 254 8.23 1.95 -28.66
C GLY A 254 7.90 0.66 -27.93
N SER A 255 7.77 -0.46 -28.67
CA SER A 255 7.69 -1.78 -28.04
C SER A 255 9.03 -2.13 -27.41
N THR A 256 9.00 -2.81 -26.27
CA THR A 256 10.19 -3.39 -25.70
C THR A 256 10.60 -4.62 -26.50
N ALA A 257 11.91 -4.80 -26.74
CA ALA A 257 12.43 -6.03 -27.35
C ALA A 257 12.29 -7.26 -26.41
N TRP A 258 12.02 -7.00 -25.13
CA TRP A 258 11.87 -8.02 -24.10
C TRP A 258 10.41 -8.15 -23.74
N GLU A 259 9.70 -9.03 -24.42
CA GLU A 259 8.37 -9.43 -23.99
C GLU A 259 8.47 -10.48 -22.87
N PRO A 260 7.59 -10.39 -21.86
CA PRO A 260 7.55 -11.46 -20.85
C PRO A 260 7.14 -12.77 -21.50
N VAL A 261 7.97 -13.78 -21.33
CA VAL A 261 7.71 -15.14 -21.81
C VAL A 261 6.88 -15.87 -20.77
N GLY A 262 5.76 -16.44 -21.18
CA GLY A 262 4.84 -17.20 -20.29
C GLY A 262 3.52 -16.49 -20.02
N PRO A 263 2.66 -17.08 -19.18
CA PRO A 263 1.43 -16.45 -18.73
C PRO A 263 1.81 -15.29 -17.81
N GLY A 264 2.05 -14.11 -18.33
CA GLY A 264 2.54 -12.96 -17.58
C GLY A 264 1.94 -12.83 -16.17
N ASP A 265 2.61 -12.08 -15.32
CA ASP A 265 2.07 -11.72 -14.00
C ASP A 265 0.69 -11.10 -14.15
N ASN A 266 -0.25 -11.49 -13.29
CA ASN A 266 -1.48 -10.75 -13.16
C ASN A 266 -1.14 -9.32 -12.68
N THR A 267 -1.27 -8.34 -13.57
CA THR A 267 -0.97 -6.95 -13.28
C THR A 267 -2.12 -6.23 -12.58
N THR A 268 -3.26 -6.90 -12.42
CA THR A 268 -4.43 -6.32 -11.75
C THR A 268 -4.41 -6.74 -10.29
N PRO A 269 -4.29 -5.81 -9.34
CA PRO A 269 -4.36 -6.13 -7.91
C PRO A 269 -5.77 -6.60 -7.52
N ASP A 270 -5.86 -7.53 -6.56
CA ASP A 270 -7.10 -7.91 -5.93
C ASP A 270 -7.62 -6.71 -5.13
N GLN A 271 -8.84 -6.29 -5.44
CA GLN A 271 -9.45 -5.11 -4.83
C GLN A 271 -10.70 -5.48 -4.05
N PHE A 272 -10.84 -4.92 -2.87
CA PHE A 272 -12.05 -4.96 -2.09
C PHE A 272 -12.53 -3.54 -1.80
N LYS A 273 -13.78 -3.25 -2.20
CA LYS A 273 -14.44 -1.96 -1.97
C LYS A 273 -15.53 -2.13 -0.93
N LEU A 274 -15.69 -1.13 -0.07
CA LEU A 274 -16.89 -1.06 0.76
C LEU A 274 -18.14 -1.00 -0.15
N PRO A 275 -19.20 -1.74 0.21
CA PRO A 275 -20.45 -1.65 -0.54
C PRO A 275 -20.98 -0.22 -0.46
N THR A 276 -21.10 0.41 -1.62
CA THR A 276 -21.77 1.71 -1.72
C THR A 276 -23.27 1.50 -1.50
N PRO A 277 -23.93 2.32 -0.67
CA PRO A 277 -25.37 2.25 -0.53
C PRO A 277 -26.01 2.44 -1.89
N LYS A 278 -26.94 1.56 -2.25
CA LYS A 278 -27.69 1.72 -3.49
C LYS A 278 -28.44 3.05 -3.43
N PRO A 279 -28.41 3.87 -4.51
CA PRO A 279 -29.21 5.07 -4.54
C PRO A 279 -30.66 4.69 -4.26
N GLU A 280 -31.28 5.41 -3.32
CA GLU A 280 -32.70 5.24 -3.05
C GLU A 280 -33.47 5.41 -4.36
N PRO A 281 -34.42 4.52 -4.67
CA PRO A 281 -35.26 4.70 -5.85
C PRO A 281 -35.94 6.08 -5.72
N PRO A 282 -36.08 6.82 -6.83
CA PRO A 282 -36.73 8.12 -6.81
C PRO A 282 -38.10 7.93 -6.11
N LYS A 283 -38.36 8.73 -5.10
CA LYS A 283 -39.66 8.75 -4.42
C LYS A 283 -40.68 9.09 -5.50
N GLU A 284 -41.53 8.15 -5.83
CA GLU A 284 -42.70 8.43 -6.67
C GLU A 284 -43.47 9.56 -5.95
N ASP A 285 -43.44 10.74 -6.57
CA ASP A 285 -44.28 11.85 -6.11
C ASP A 285 -45.71 11.33 -6.11
N GLU A 286 -46.29 11.13 -4.93
CA GLU A 286 -47.71 10.91 -4.77
C GLU A 286 -48.42 12.06 -5.47
N GLN A 287 -48.79 11.82 -6.71
CA GLN A 287 -49.68 12.72 -7.42
C GLN A 287 -50.97 12.78 -6.58
N LYS A 288 -51.07 13.88 -5.84
CA LYS A 288 -52.31 14.25 -5.16
C LYS A 288 -53.46 14.19 -6.18
N LYS A 289 -54.35 13.26 -5.95
CA LYS A 289 -55.69 13.33 -6.49
C LYS A 289 -56.44 14.48 -5.86
#